data_285afd2608826b8a3d2a09d974dd4782
#
_entry.id   285afd2608826b8a3d2a09d974dd4782
#
_cell.length_a   1.000
_cell.length_b   1.000
_cell.length_c   1.000
_cell.angle_alpha   90.00
_cell.angle_beta   90.00
_cell.angle_gamma   90.00
#
_symmetry.space_group_name_H-M   'P 1'
#
loop_
_entity.id
_entity.type
_entity.pdbx_description
1 polymer ?
#
loop_
_entity_poly.entity_id
_entity_poly.type
_entity_poly.pdbx_seq_one_letter_code
_entity_poly.pdbx_strand_id
1 'polypeptide(L)'
;RNQCAFFFYTKYFLFAWNRIKSDPTMKKFPLVFVVALASVATAAHTDGRSLPVDSLLYSDGEEGSCHGFTTKDTCIKNHCAWCVCAAVPSSCYTPEEADQLPPAIFQCDKGQQLLSWDLTSVPSTSAELNSLFEAWKGQHAKSYDSPIQNELRRGIFEVNARSVAAHNSKEDKSFVMELNEFADTTWDEFQSWYLGAPQQCSATERNGVVYGEVPVEKDWGADGAVSPVKNQGKCGSCWTFSTTGCLESHVKLKHGEFTILSEQNLLDCAQNFDNHGCNGGLPSHAFEYVKYNGGLDTEETYPYEAKEGKCKFNTYHVGAQVDQVVNITARNENELKAAVGSTGPVSIAFQVVSDFRFYKSGVYESKECHSGEKDVNHAVLAVGYGVEDGKDHWIVKNSWGTKWGMDGFFQIARGSNMCGLADCASYPIVV
;
A
#
# COMPACT_ATOMS: atom_id res chain seq x y z
N ARG A 1 32.91 -10.58 23.02
CA ARG A 1 32.56 -11.62 22.00
C ARG A 1 32.03 -12.94 22.62
N ASN A 2 32.17 -13.18 23.96
CA ASN A 2 31.77 -14.45 24.59
C ASN A 2 30.45 -14.42 25.38
N GLN A 3 29.72 -13.31 25.41
CA GLN A 3 28.52 -13.20 26.26
C GLN A 3 27.26 -13.90 25.67
N CYS A 4 27.08 -13.91 24.38
CA CYS A 4 25.91 -14.56 23.76
C CYS A 4 25.99 -16.10 23.88
N ALA A 5 27.15 -16.69 23.67
CA ALA A 5 27.34 -18.13 23.77
C ALA A 5 27.23 -18.64 25.23
N PHE A 6 27.68 -17.85 26.22
CA PHE A 6 27.63 -18.24 27.63
C PHE A 6 26.23 -18.23 28.23
N PHE A 7 25.36 -17.30 27.74
CA PHE A 7 23.95 -17.21 28.19
C PHE A 7 23.11 -18.36 27.67
N PHE A 8 23.35 -18.83 26.44
CA PHE A 8 22.63 -19.99 25.88
C PHE A 8 22.94 -21.27 26.68
N TYR A 9 24.21 -21.52 27.03
CA TYR A 9 24.62 -22.72 27.79
C TYR A 9 24.07 -22.71 29.22
N THR A 10 24.10 -21.58 29.92
CA THR A 10 23.61 -21.49 31.30
C THR A 10 22.08 -21.56 31.41
N LYS A 11 21.31 -21.05 30.47
CA LYS A 11 19.83 -21.07 30.52
C LYS A 11 19.29 -22.47 30.16
N TYR A 12 19.90 -23.16 29.21
CA TYR A 12 19.52 -24.54 28.90
C TYR A 12 19.87 -25.49 30.04
N PHE A 13 20.98 -25.26 30.72
CA PHE A 13 21.39 -26.05 31.90
C PHE A 13 20.43 -25.84 33.09
N LEU A 14 20.00 -24.62 33.35
CA LEU A 14 19.03 -24.30 34.40
C LEU A 14 17.60 -24.80 34.04
N PHE A 15 17.24 -24.80 32.79
CA PHE A 15 15.91 -25.30 32.35
C PHE A 15 15.86 -26.85 32.42
N ALA A 16 16.92 -27.52 31.99
CA ALA A 16 17.06 -28.98 32.13
C ALA A 16 17.11 -29.41 33.60
N TRP A 17 17.83 -28.65 34.46
CA TRP A 17 17.97 -28.90 35.90
C TRP A 17 16.63 -28.70 36.65
N ASN A 18 15.86 -27.71 36.30
CA ASN A 18 14.53 -27.47 36.92
C ASN A 18 13.49 -28.51 36.46
N ARG A 19 13.55 -29.00 35.21
CA ARG A 19 12.68 -30.05 34.72
C ARG A 19 12.95 -31.40 35.34
N ILE A 20 14.22 -31.71 35.65
CA ILE A 20 14.65 -32.93 36.37
C ILE A 20 14.18 -32.91 37.84
N LYS A 21 14.10 -31.72 38.46
CA LYS A 21 13.63 -31.59 39.85
C LYS A 21 12.11 -31.67 39.99
N SER A 22 11.33 -31.38 38.97
CA SER A 22 9.88 -31.35 39.04
C SER A 22 9.18 -32.64 38.61
N ASP A 23 9.91 -33.62 38.04
CA ASP A 23 9.34 -34.90 37.59
C ASP A 23 9.62 -36.01 38.63
N PRO A 24 8.57 -36.52 39.30
CA PRO A 24 8.71 -37.56 40.33
C PRO A 24 9.16 -38.91 39.79
N THR A 25 9.13 -39.13 38.47
CA THR A 25 9.53 -40.40 37.85
C THR A 25 11.03 -40.53 37.58
N MET A 26 11.74 -39.41 37.61
CA MET A 26 13.20 -39.32 37.32
C MET A 26 14.12 -39.42 38.54
N LYS A 27 13.61 -39.65 39.74
CA LYS A 27 14.38 -39.76 41.00
C LYS A 27 15.26 -41.01 41.15
N LYS A 28 15.35 -41.88 40.15
CA LYS A 28 16.07 -43.16 40.20
C LYS A 28 17.28 -43.29 39.28
N PHE A 29 17.78 -42.17 38.70
CA PHE A 29 19.01 -42.24 37.90
C PHE A 29 20.26 -42.05 38.79
N PRO A 30 21.27 -42.95 38.69
CA PRO A 30 22.47 -42.85 39.51
C PRO A 30 23.36 -41.69 39.09
N LEU A 31 24.07 -41.13 40.07
CA LEU A 31 24.99 -39.96 39.99
C LEU A 31 26.06 -40.05 38.88
N VAL A 32 26.27 -41.22 38.31
CA VAL A 32 27.26 -41.51 37.26
C VAL A 32 26.94 -40.82 35.94
N PHE A 33 25.65 -40.53 35.65
CA PHE A 33 25.28 -39.88 34.40
C PHE A 33 25.55 -38.37 34.39
N VAL A 34 25.61 -37.75 35.55
CA VAL A 34 25.89 -36.29 35.69
C VAL A 34 27.37 -36.00 35.49
N VAL A 35 28.27 -36.94 35.86
CA VAL A 35 29.72 -36.79 35.68
C VAL A 35 30.14 -37.02 34.21
N ALA A 36 29.42 -37.87 33.47
CA ALA A 36 29.71 -38.12 32.07
C ALA A 36 29.36 -36.89 31.16
N LEU A 37 28.35 -36.09 31.53
CA LEU A 37 28.05 -34.85 30.83
C LEU A 37 29.03 -33.71 31.12
N ALA A 38 29.59 -33.66 32.32
CA ALA A 38 30.63 -32.70 32.68
C ALA A 38 32.00 -33.02 32.04
N SER A 39 32.29 -34.31 31.79
CA SER A 39 33.54 -34.75 31.15
C SER A 39 33.58 -34.53 29.65
N VAL A 40 32.44 -34.49 28.99
CA VAL A 40 32.36 -34.14 27.57
C VAL A 40 32.58 -32.63 27.34
N ALA A 41 32.18 -31.80 28.29
CA ALA A 41 32.38 -30.34 28.19
C ALA A 41 33.85 -29.91 28.42
N THR A 42 34.66 -30.73 29.15
CA THR A 42 36.09 -30.45 29.40
C THR A 42 37.02 -31.06 28.36
N ALA A 43 36.62 -32.11 27.66
CA ALA A 43 37.42 -32.72 26.58
C ALA A 43 37.43 -31.91 25.27
N ALA A 44 36.48 -31.00 25.08
CA ALA A 44 36.40 -30.12 23.90
C ALA A 44 37.41 -28.94 23.93
N HIS A 45 38.22 -28.80 24.97
CA HIS A 45 39.12 -27.66 25.16
C HIS A 45 40.62 -27.96 24.97
N THR A 46 41.01 -29.18 24.59
CA THR A 46 42.41 -29.58 24.50
C THR A 46 42.90 -30.04 23.12
N ASP A 47 42.03 -30.13 22.13
CA ASP A 47 42.45 -30.48 20.78
C ASP A 47 42.02 -29.38 19.80
N GLY A 48 42.97 -28.59 19.33
CA GLY A 48 42.83 -27.39 18.51
C GLY A 48 42.29 -27.63 17.09
N ARG A 49 41.29 -28.49 16.94
CA ARG A 49 40.51 -28.64 15.71
C ARG A 49 39.13 -28.06 15.93
N SER A 50 38.89 -26.90 15.34
CA SER A 50 37.55 -26.33 15.17
C SER A 50 36.68 -27.30 14.36
N LEU A 51 35.77 -27.98 15.04
CA LEU A 51 34.63 -28.57 14.33
C LEU A 51 33.77 -27.43 13.77
N PRO A 52 33.35 -27.49 12.50
CA PRO A 52 32.48 -26.47 11.95
C PRO A 52 31.18 -26.45 12.76
N VAL A 53 30.84 -25.28 13.30
CA VAL A 53 29.61 -25.02 14.08
C VAL A 53 28.36 -25.13 13.19
N ASP A 54 28.55 -25.27 11.89
CA ASP A 54 27.50 -25.29 10.87
C ASP A 54 26.66 -26.58 10.81
N SER A 55 27.03 -27.65 11.53
CA SER A 55 26.30 -28.93 11.40
C SER A 55 25.28 -29.23 12.50
N LEU A 56 25.07 -28.33 13.46
CA LEU A 56 24.14 -28.56 14.58
C LEU A 56 22.95 -27.58 14.65
N LEU A 57 22.83 -26.63 13.69
CA LEU A 57 21.74 -25.64 13.61
C LEU A 57 21.01 -25.63 12.27
N TYR A 58 21.32 -26.52 11.35
CA TYR A 58 20.62 -26.65 10.09
C TYR A 58 19.83 -27.97 10.06
N SER A 59 18.56 -27.93 10.39
CA SER A 59 17.60 -28.83 9.81
C SER A 59 17.30 -28.29 8.42
N ASP A 60 17.44 -29.14 7.39
CA ASP A 60 17.12 -28.83 6.01
C ASP A 60 15.76 -28.11 5.96
N GLY A 61 15.79 -26.81 5.60
CA GLY A 61 14.61 -25.97 5.55
C GLY A 61 13.74 -26.37 4.35
N GLU A 62 12.51 -26.70 4.61
CA GLU A 62 11.46 -26.71 3.58
C GLU A 62 11.41 -25.33 2.91
N GLU A 63 11.32 -25.29 1.57
CA GLU A 63 11.11 -24.08 0.79
C GLU A 63 9.88 -23.34 1.38
N GLY A 64 10.13 -22.12 1.95
CA GLY A 64 9.10 -21.32 2.59
C GLY A 64 9.25 -21.14 4.12
N SER A 65 10.22 -21.77 4.79
CA SER A 65 10.48 -21.50 6.21
C SER A 65 11.24 -20.18 6.39
N CYS A 66 10.97 -19.43 7.50
CA CYS A 66 11.65 -18.17 7.80
C CYS A 66 13.18 -18.27 7.77
N HIS A 67 13.74 -19.40 8.18
CA HIS A 67 15.19 -19.65 8.18
C HIS A 67 15.83 -19.71 6.78
N GLY A 68 15.03 -19.89 5.72
CA GLY A 68 15.49 -19.89 4.33
C GLY A 68 15.82 -18.50 3.78
N PHE A 69 15.35 -17.42 4.41
CA PHE A 69 15.57 -16.05 3.92
C PHE A 69 16.89 -15.48 4.45
N THR A 70 17.79 -15.12 3.54
CA THR A 70 19.17 -14.68 3.84
C THR A 70 19.34 -13.16 3.87
N THR A 71 18.31 -12.38 3.48
CA THR A 71 18.33 -10.92 3.54
C THR A 71 17.21 -10.38 4.40
N LYS A 72 17.43 -9.19 5.01
CA LYS A 72 16.42 -8.52 5.82
C LYS A 72 15.13 -8.30 5.05
N ASP A 73 15.23 -7.80 3.82
CA ASP A 73 14.06 -7.45 3.00
C ASP A 73 13.22 -8.67 2.66
N THR A 74 13.84 -9.79 2.23
CA THR A 74 13.11 -11.03 1.96
C THR A 74 12.52 -11.65 3.23
N CYS A 75 13.22 -11.57 4.36
CA CYS A 75 12.74 -12.03 5.66
C CYS A 75 11.46 -11.29 6.07
N ILE A 76 11.51 -9.97 6.08
CA ILE A 76 10.40 -9.11 6.46
C ILE A 76 9.21 -9.23 5.50
N LYS A 77 9.48 -9.27 4.19
CA LYS A 77 8.44 -9.43 3.15
C LYS A 77 7.65 -10.74 3.31
N ASN A 78 8.28 -11.78 3.85
CA ASN A 78 7.64 -13.07 4.11
C ASN A 78 7.15 -13.23 5.56
N HIS A 79 6.85 -12.11 6.24
CA HIS A 79 6.26 -12.08 7.59
C HIS A 79 7.12 -12.71 8.69
N CYS A 80 8.43 -12.73 8.48
CA CYS A 80 9.41 -13.25 9.42
C CYS A 80 10.10 -12.11 10.18
N ALA A 81 10.86 -12.45 11.23
CA ALA A 81 11.59 -11.52 12.05
C ALA A 81 13.10 -11.55 11.72
N TRP A 82 13.67 -10.42 11.31
CA TRP A 82 15.10 -10.29 11.09
C TRP A 82 15.81 -9.90 12.38
N CYS A 83 16.54 -10.82 12.97
CA CYS A 83 17.23 -10.60 14.24
C CYS A 83 18.72 -10.38 14.04
N VAL A 84 19.27 -9.37 14.71
CA VAL A 84 20.69 -9.02 14.70
C VAL A 84 21.27 -9.15 16.11
N CYS A 85 22.50 -9.66 16.19
CA CYS A 85 23.29 -9.74 17.43
C CYS A 85 24.76 -9.47 17.06
N ALA A 86 25.48 -8.76 17.94
CA ALA A 86 26.90 -8.43 17.71
C ALA A 86 27.84 -9.66 17.65
N ALA A 87 27.38 -10.84 18.12
CA ALA A 87 28.19 -12.02 18.27
C ALA A 87 27.93 -13.13 17.25
N VAL A 88 26.79 -13.09 16.55
CA VAL A 88 26.42 -14.09 15.53
C VAL A 88 25.90 -13.38 14.27
N PRO A 89 25.99 -14.03 13.09
CA PRO A 89 25.39 -13.48 11.87
C PRO A 89 23.90 -13.19 12.06
N SER A 90 23.44 -12.12 11.43
CA SER A 90 22.01 -11.80 11.39
C SER A 90 21.26 -12.90 10.66
N SER A 91 20.10 -13.29 11.18
CA SER A 91 19.29 -14.38 10.64
C SER A 91 17.81 -14.08 10.71
N CYS A 92 17.05 -14.79 9.89
CA CYS A 92 15.60 -14.70 9.81
C CYS A 92 14.98 -15.81 10.70
N TYR A 93 14.01 -15.43 11.53
CA TYR A 93 13.32 -16.29 12.50
C TYR A 93 11.82 -16.15 12.32
N THR A 94 11.05 -17.11 12.82
CA THR A 94 9.60 -16.89 12.95
C THR A 94 9.35 -15.83 14.05
N PRO A 95 8.21 -15.14 14.03
CA PRO A 95 7.86 -14.16 15.07
C PRO A 95 7.89 -14.77 16.49
N GLU A 96 7.45 -16.03 16.64
CA GLU A 96 7.42 -16.78 17.90
C GLU A 96 8.81 -17.10 18.41
N GLU A 97 9.72 -17.48 17.52
CA GLU A 97 11.12 -17.72 17.86
C GLU A 97 11.82 -16.42 18.26
N ALA A 98 11.57 -15.34 17.53
CA ALA A 98 12.12 -14.01 17.82
C ALA A 98 11.68 -13.50 19.21
N ASP A 99 10.46 -13.82 19.66
CA ASP A 99 9.97 -13.46 20.99
C ASP A 99 10.65 -14.23 22.12
N GLN A 100 11.24 -15.40 21.81
CA GLN A 100 11.99 -16.19 22.78
C GLN A 100 13.45 -15.77 22.89
N LEU A 101 13.97 -14.96 21.95
CA LEU A 101 15.33 -14.45 21.99
C LEU A 101 15.47 -13.37 23.09
N PRO A 102 16.58 -13.36 23.86
CA PRO A 102 16.79 -12.35 24.88
C PRO A 102 16.89 -10.93 24.28
N PRO A 103 15.96 -10.00 24.62
CA PRO A 103 15.92 -8.67 23.99
C PRO A 103 17.10 -7.76 24.34
N ALA A 104 17.83 -8.08 25.43
CA ALA A 104 19.07 -7.38 25.78
C ALA A 104 20.24 -7.74 24.86
N ILE A 105 20.15 -8.80 24.07
CA ILE A 105 21.22 -9.34 23.23
C ILE A 105 20.84 -9.27 21.76
N PHE A 106 19.61 -9.59 21.42
CA PHE A 106 19.07 -9.60 20.07
C PHE A 106 18.18 -8.40 19.83
N GLN A 107 18.44 -7.69 18.75
CA GLN A 107 17.54 -6.69 18.19
C GLN A 107 16.82 -7.32 17.00
N CYS A 108 15.57 -7.68 17.20
CA CYS A 108 14.74 -8.27 16.17
C CYS A 108 13.83 -7.21 15.54
N ASP A 109 14.00 -7.02 14.24
CA ASP A 109 13.04 -6.32 13.42
C ASP A 109 12.06 -7.36 12.86
N LYS A 110 10.85 -7.34 13.38
CA LYS A 110 9.77 -8.24 12.92
C LYS A 110 9.08 -7.72 11.67
N GLY A 111 9.63 -6.62 11.08
CA GLY A 111 8.86 -5.76 10.22
C GLY A 111 7.66 -5.18 11.00
N GLN A 112 7.05 -4.15 10.53
CA GLN A 112 5.64 -3.98 10.87
C GLN A 112 4.96 -5.19 10.24
N GLN A 113 4.57 -6.17 11.04
CA GLN A 113 3.65 -7.21 10.61
C GLN A 113 2.39 -6.45 10.19
N LEU A 114 2.33 -6.11 8.93
CA LEU A 114 1.09 -5.72 8.29
C LEU A 114 0.30 -7.03 8.33
N LEU A 115 -0.41 -7.26 9.44
CA LEU A 115 -1.40 -8.32 9.52
C LEU A 115 -2.26 -8.09 8.29
N SER A 116 -2.30 -9.07 7.40
CA SER A 116 -3.23 -9.02 6.29
C SER A 116 -4.61 -9.14 6.92
N TRP A 117 -5.37 -8.05 6.85
CA TRP A 117 -6.69 -7.94 7.45
C TRP A 117 -7.79 -8.34 6.46
N ASP A 118 -7.47 -9.25 5.55
CA ASP A 118 -8.42 -9.86 4.62
C ASP A 118 -9.23 -10.95 5.32
N LEU A 119 -10.04 -10.50 6.28
CA LEU A 119 -10.89 -11.38 7.07
C LEU A 119 -11.85 -12.16 6.17
N THR A 120 -11.93 -13.46 6.37
CA THR A 120 -12.99 -14.32 5.80
C THR A 120 -14.08 -14.62 6.84
N SER A 121 -13.85 -14.29 8.10
CA SER A 121 -14.82 -14.38 9.19
C SER A 121 -14.54 -13.33 10.25
N VAL A 122 -15.57 -12.89 10.96
CA VAL A 122 -15.44 -11.93 12.07
C VAL A 122 -15.47 -12.71 13.38
N PRO A 123 -14.65 -12.34 14.38
CA PRO A 123 -14.72 -12.90 15.71
C PRO A 123 -16.14 -12.88 16.26
N SER A 124 -16.56 -14.00 16.90
CA SER A 124 -17.93 -14.18 17.38
C SER A 124 -18.18 -13.54 18.75
N THR A 125 -17.12 -13.31 19.52
CA THR A 125 -17.21 -12.72 20.86
C THR A 125 -16.78 -11.26 20.87
N SER A 126 -17.39 -10.45 21.75
CA SER A 126 -17.01 -9.05 21.94
C SER A 126 -15.55 -8.90 22.41
N ALA A 127 -15.01 -9.86 23.15
CA ALA A 127 -13.63 -9.84 23.62
C ALA A 127 -12.63 -9.99 22.46
N GLU A 128 -12.85 -10.95 21.56
CA GLU A 128 -12.03 -11.16 20.36
C GLU A 128 -12.12 -9.96 19.42
N LEU A 129 -13.32 -9.40 19.22
CA LEU A 129 -13.52 -8.21 18.41
C LEU A 129 -12.80 -6.99 19.01
N ASN A 130 -12.81 -6.82 20.33
CA ASN A 130 -12.02 -5.78 21.00
C ASN A 130 -10.52 -5.98 20.76
N SER A 131 -10.03 -7.22 20.87
CA SER A 131 -8.62 -7.54 20.61
C SER A 131 -8.24 -7.23 19.18
N LEU A 132 -9.10 -7.55 18.23
CA LEU A 132 -8.92 -7.23 16.81
C LEU A 132 -8.86 -5.72 16.58
N PHE A 133 -9.78 -4.94 17.19
CA PHE A 133 -9.80 -3.48 17.07
C PHE A 133 -8.56 -2.83 17.69
N GLU A 134 -8.12 -3.27 18.87
CA GLU A 134 -6.91 -2.73 19.51
C GLU A 134 -5.64 -3.06 18.71
N ALA A 135 -5.54 -4.26 18.15
CA ALA A 135 -4.44 -4.63 17.25
C ALA A 135 -4.43 -3.76 15.98
N TRP A 136 -5.61 -3.54 15.36
CA TRP A 136 -5.76 -2.66 14.20
C TRP A 136 -5.40 -1.21 14.52
N LYS A 137 -5.83 -0.69 15.67
CA LYS A 137 -5.43 0.66 16.14
C LYS A 137 -3.91 0.79 16.25
N GLY A 138 -3.26 -0.21 16.84
CA GLY A 138 -1.80 -0.25 16.95
C GLY A 138 -1.11 -0.18 15.60
N GLN A 139 -1.58 -0.97 14.64
CA GLN A 139 -1.01 -1.00 13.29
C GLN A 139 -1.20 0.30 12.51
N HIS A 140 -2.37 0.92 12.63
CA HIS A 140 -2.71 2.14 11.90
C HIS A 140 -2.47 3.43 12.72
N ALA A 141 -1.76 3.33 13.86
CA ALA A 141 -1.44 4.43 14.76
C ALA A 141 -2.68 5.27 15.13
N LYS A 142 -3.82 4.60 15.39
CA LYS A 142 -5.08 5.27 15.74
C LYS A 142 -5.17 5.52 17.23
N SER A 143 -5.55 6.74 17.59
CA SER A 143 -5.88 7.13 18.96
C SER A 143 -7.11 8.04 18.97
N TYR A 144 -7.88 8.02 20.04
CA TYR A 144 -9.11 8.81 20.17
C TYR A 144 -9.12 9.55 21.50
N ASP A 145 -9.64 10.79 21.49
CA ASP A 145 -9.53 11.74 22.60
C ASP A 145 -10.39 11.36 23.82
N SER A 146 -11.34 10.45 23.66
CA SER A 146 -12.23 10.03 24.75
C SER A 146 -12.66 8.57 24.65
N PRO A 147 -13.04 7.93 25.78
CA PRO A 147 -13.62 6.59 25.77
C PRO A 147 -14.90 6.48 24.91
N ILE A 148 -15.72 7.54 24.88
CA ILE A 148 -16.94 7.59 24.06
C ILE A 148 -16.58 7.54 22.57
N GLN A 149 -15.59 8.31 22.15
CA GLN A 149 -15.14 8.31 20.77
C GLN A 149 -14.49 6.97 20.39
N ASN A 150 -13.69 6.38 21.29
CA ASN A 150 -13.11 5.05 21.08
C ASN A 150 -14.21 3.99 20.87
N GLU A 151 -15.28 4.01 21.68
CA GLU A 151 -16.38 3.07 21.54
C GLU A 151 -17.18 3.30 20.25
N LEU A 152 -17.42 4.55 19.86
CA LEU A 152 -18.04 4.88 18.56
C LEU A 152 -17.22 4.31 17.40
N ARG A 153 -15.91 4.55 17.39
CA ARG A 153 -15.00 4.06 16.32
C ARG A 153 -14.91 2.54 16.32
N ARG A 154 -14.94 1.90 17.48
CA ARG A 154 -15.04 0.45 17.61
C ARG A 154 -16.32 -0.10 16.95
N GLY A 155 -17.45 0.54 17.20
CA GLY A 155 -18.72 0.13 16.58
C GLY A 155 -18.70 0.26 15.04
N ILE A 156 -18.12 1.35 14.51
CA ILE A 156 -17.94 1.54 13.07
C ILE A 156 -16.99 0.47 12.49
N PHE A 157 -15.87 0.22 13.18
CA PHE A 157 -14.92 -0.83 12.80
C PHE A 157 -15.59 -2.21 12.73
N GLU A 158 -16.44 -2.56 13.70
CA GLU A 158 -17.16 -3.83 13.70
C GLU A 158 -18.05 -3.98 12.47
N VAL A 159 -18.82 -2.93 12.11
CA VAL A 159 -19.66 -2.94 10.90
C VAL A 159 -18.83 -3.16 9.65
N ASN A 160 -17.71 -2.45 9.53
CA ASN A 160 -16.81 -2.56 8.39
C ASN A 160 -16.14 -3.94 8.34
N ALA A 161 -15.70 -4.49 9.49
CA ALA A 161 -15.13 -5.83 9.57
C ALA A 161 -16.11 -6.91 9.09
N ARG A 162 -17.39 -6.80 9.45
CA ARG A 162 -18.43 -7.71 8.97
C ARG A 162 -18.63 -7.60 7.46
N SER A 163 -18.57 -6.39 6.91
CA SER A 163 -18.69 -6.16 5.46
C SER A 163 -17.51 -6.77 4.70
N VAL A 164 -16.28 -6.55 5.17
CA VAL A 164 -15.05 -7.12 4.58
C VAL A 164 -15.10 -8.65 4.62
N ALA A 165 -15.44 -9.25 5.76
CA ALA A 165 -15.52 -10.70 5.91
C ALA A 165 -16.63 -11.31 5.03
N ALA A 166 -17.80 -10.68 4.95
CA ALA A 166 -18.90 -11.11 4.09
C ALA A 166 -18.54 -11.07 2.61
N HIS A 167 -17.75 -10.07 2.18
CA HIS A 167 -17.24 -10.03 0.82
C HIS A 167 -16.21 -11.14 0.57
N ASN A 168 -15.20 -11.24 1.44
CA ASN A 168 -14.09 -12.17 1.26
C ASN A 168 -14.49 -13.65 1.38
N SER A 169 -15.61 -13.95 2.04
CA SER A 169 -16.14 -15.32 2.12
C SER A 169 -16.80 -15.83 0.84
N LYS A 170 -17.06 -14.95 -0.15
CA LYS A 170 -17.64 -15.35 -1.44
C LYS A 170 -16.61 -16.15 -2.25
N GLU A 171 -17.03 -17.25 -2.86
CA GLU A 171 -16.16 -18.09 -3.69
C GLU A 171 -15.82 -17.43 -5.04
N ASP A 172 -16.76 -16.65 -5.58
CA ASP A 172 -16.71 -16.03 -6.92
C ASP A 172 -16.29 -14.55 -6.90
N LYS A 173 -15.63 -14.10 -5.83
CA LYS A 173 -15.17 -12.71 -5.74
C LYS A 173 -14.08 -12.41 -6.77
N SER A 174 -14.15 -11.26 -7.41
CA SER A 174 -13.15 -10.79 -8.37
C SER A 174 -12.01 -10.02 -7.72
N PHE A 175 -12.20 -9.55 -6.48
CA PHE A 175 -11.19 -8.82 -5.70
C PHE A 175 -11.29 -9.18 -4.22
N VAL A 176 -10.26 -8.83 -3.48
CA VAL A 176 -10.14 -9.04 -2.03
C VAL A 176 -10.24 -7.69 -1.33
N MET A 177 -10.90 -7.66 -0.18
CA MET A 177 -10.98 -6.52 0.72
C MET A 177 -10.13 -6.72 1.97
N GLU A 178 -9.60 -5.63 2.56
CA GLU A 178 -8.91 -5.66 3.85
C GLU A 178 -9.38 -4.54 4.79
N LEU A 179 -9.22 -4.75 6.08
CA LEU A 179 -9.39 -3.71 7.10
C LEU A 179 -8.19 -2.78 7.10
N ASN A 180 -8.13 -1.87 6.15
CA ASN A 180 -7.09 -0.88 6.02
C ASN A 180 -7.32 0.32 6.96
N GLU A 181 -6.62 1.43 6.74
CA GLU A 181 -6.68 2.64 7.55
C GLU A 181 -8.06 3.31 7.64
N PHE A 182 -9.01 2.92 6.78
CA PHE A 182 -10.38 3.46 6.74
C PHE A 182 -11.39 2.63 7.54
N ALA A 183 -10.95 1.58 8.23
CA ALA A 183 -11.87 0.65 8.88
C ALA A 183 -12.66 1.27 10.06
N ASP A 184 -12.21 2.39 10.63
CA ASP A 184 -12.92 3.16 11.66
C ASP A 184 -13.78 4.31 11.12
N THR A 185 -13.99 4.37 9.81
CA THR A 185 -14.63 5.49 9.11
C THR A 185 -15.98 5.05 8.55
N THR A 186 -17.04 5.84 8.75
CA THR A 186 -18.31 5.62 8.07
C THR A 186 -18.19 5.93 6.58
N TRP A 187 -19.15 5.48 5.77
CA TRP A 187 -19.17 5.82 4.35
C TRP A 187 -19.33 7.33 4.13
N ASP A 188 -20.21 7.99 4.88
CA ASP A 188 -20.45 9.43 4.74
C ASP A 188 -19.21 10.26 5.11
N GLU A 189 -18.50 9.86 6.18
CA GLU A 189 -17.22 10.49 6.54
C GLU A 189 -16.18 10.29 5.44
N PHE A 190 -16.06 9.06 4.91
CA PHE A 190 -15.11 8.76 3.84
C PHE A 190 -15.40 9.59 2.59
N GLN A 191 -16.65 9.65 2.14
CA GLN A 191 -17.06 10.48 1.01
C GLN A 191 -16.69 11.95 1.22
N SER A 192 -16.99 12.49 2.39
CA SER A 192 -16.75 13.92 2.68
C SER A 192 -15.26 14.28 2.78
N TRP A 193 -14.39 13.31 3.10
CA TRP A 193 -12.96 13.57 3.31
C TRP A 193 -12.08 13.22 2.12
N TYR A 194 -12.44 12.20 1.33
CA TYR A 194 -11.55 11.61 0.32
C TYR A 194 -12.10 11.70 -1.11
N LEU A 195 -13.40 11.92 -1.29
CA LEU A 195 -14.01 12.03 -2.60
C LEU A 195 -14.34 13.50 -2.91
N GLY A 196 -14.27 13.85 -4.20
CA GLY A 196 -14.81 15.12 -4.69
C GLY A 196 -16.34 15.07 -4.79
N ALA A 197 -16.99 16.22 -4.79
CA ALA A 197 -18.37 16.29 -5.25
C ALA A 197 -18.44 15.80 -6.71
N PRO A 198 -19.54 15.12 -7.11
CA PRO A 198 -19.74 14.71 -8.50
C PRO A 198 -19.56 15.90 -9.44
N GLN A 199 -18.73 15.75 -10.45
CA GLN A 199 -18.41 16.79 -11.42
C GLN A 199 -19.05 16.46 -12.78
N GLN A 200 -19.43 17.47 -13.51
CA GLN A 200 -19.84 17.29 -14.90
C GLN A 200 -18.62 17.34 -15.80
N CYS A 201 -18.25 16.23 -16.42
CA CYS A 201 -17.16 16.21 -17.37
C CYS A 201 -17.46 17.19 -18.51
N SER A 202 -16.59 18.21 -18.67
CA SER A 202 -16.64 19.03 -19.87
C SER A 202 -15.77 18.36 -20.93
N ALA A 203 -16.38 18.03 -22.06
CA ALA A 203 -15.60 17.73 -23.25
C ALA A 203 -15.03 19.06 -23.77
N THR A 204 -13.74 19.32 -23.55
CA THR A 204 -13.03 20.27 -24.42
C THR A 204 -12.98 19.67 -25.82
N GLU A 205 -12.88 20.49 -26.85
CA GLU A 205 -12.92 20.02 -28.23
C GLU A 205 -11.91 18.88 -28.49
N ARG A 206 -12.35 17.84 -29.18
CA ARG A 206 -11.58 16.68 -29.56
C ARG A 206 -10.48 17.08 -30.54
N ASN A 207 -9.23 17.00 -30.13
CA ASN A 207 -8.08 17.32 -30.99
C ASN A 207 -7.68 16.10 -31.84
N GLY A 208 -8.48 15.49 -32.64
CA GLY A 208 -8.19 14.50 -33.67
C GLY A 208 -6.85 13.76 -33.61
N VAL A 209 -6.42 13.32 -32.42
CA VAL A 209 -5.13 12.67 -32.22
C VAL A 209 -5.13 11.29 -32.87
N VAL A 210 -4.12 11.01 -33.65
CA VAL A 210 -3.87 9.68 -34.21
C VAL A 210 -2.90 8.95 -33.28
N TYR A 211 -3.35 7.83 -32.72
CA TYR A 211 -2.54 7.01 -31.84
C TYR A 211 -1.65 6.08 -32.65
N GLY A 212 -0.47 5.75 -32.10
CA GLY A 212 0.45 4.77 -32.66
C GLY A 212 -0.04 3.32 -32.53
N GLU A 213 0.86 2.39 -32.67
CA GLU A 213 0.58 0.96 -32.45
C GLU A 213 0.16 0.73 -30.98
N VAL A 214 -0.95 0.03 -30.79
CA VAL A 214 -1.51 -0.25 -29.46
C VAL A 214 -1.06 -1.65 -29.02
N PRO A 215 -0.16 -1.76 -28.03
CA PRO A 215 0.28 -3.06 -27.53
C PRO A 215 -0.86 -3.85 -26.87
N VAL A 216 -0.68 -5.17 -26.76
CA VAL A 216 -1.66 -6.06 -26.12
C VAL A 216 -1.80 -5.71 -24.63
N GLU A 217 -0.65 -5.49 -23.98
CA GLU A 217 -0.50 -5.11 -22.57
C GLU A 217 0.42 -3.90 -22.45
N LYS A 218 0.25 -3.12 -21.40
CA LYS A 218 1.09 -1.96 -21.10
C LYS A 218 1.14 -1.71 -19.59
N ASP A 219 2.33 -1.44 -19.07
CA ASP A 219 2.57 -1.01 -17.72
C ASP A 219 3.66 0.08 -17.70
N TRP A 220 3.23 1.34 -17.58
CA TRP A 220 4.15 2.47 -17.49
C TRP A 220 4.92 2.52 -16.15
N GLY A 221 4.39 1.86 -15.10
CA GLY A 221 5.10 1.69 -13.83
C GLY A 221 6.33 0.81 -14.00
N ALA A 222 6.17 -0.36 -14.66
CA ALA A 222 7.27 -1.26 -15.00
C ALA A 222 8.29 -0.59 -15.94
N ASP A 223 7.84 0.30 -16.82
CA ASP A 223 8.70 1.06 -17.73
C ASP A 223 9.42 2.25 -17.05
N GLY A 224 9.17 2.48 -15.75
CA GLY A 224 9.78 3.55 -14.98
C GLY A 224 9.28 4.96 -15.35
N ALA A 225 8.07 5.08 -15.88
CA ALA A 225 7.45 6.33 -16.28
C ALA A 225 6.34 6.83 -15.32
N VAL A 226 6.15 6.17 -14.18
CA VAL A 226 5.17 6.56 -13.15
C VAL A 226 5.89 7.03 -11.90
N SER A 227 5.58 8.26 -11.44
CA SER A 227 6.12 8.85 -10.22
C SER A 227 5.63 8.11 -8.95
N PRO A 228 6.29 8.28 -7.78
CA PRO A 228 5.86 7.63 -6.54
C PRO A 228 4.41 7.92 -6.16
N VAL A 229 3.78 6.96 -5.47
CA VAL A 229 2.42 7.13 -4.94
C VAL A 229 2.42 8.17 -3.82
N LYS A 230 1.47 9.10 -3.88
CA LYS A 230 1.26 10.17 -2.90
C LYS A 230 -0.02 9.93 -2.07
N ASN A 231 -0.27 10.78 -1.07
CA ASN A 231 -1.46 10.70 -0.22
C ASN A 231 -2.16 12.06 -0.11
N GLN A 232 -3.41 12.13 -0.58
CA GLN A 232 -4.21 13.35 -0.56
C GLN A 232 -4.70 13.74 0.86
N GLY A 233 -4.64 12.82 1.83
CA GLY A 233 -5.19 13.06 3.16
C GLY A 233 -6.70 13.35 3.14
N LYS A 234 -7.19 14.06 4.16
CA LYS A 234 -8.61 14.42 4.31
C LYS A 234 -8.99 15.68 3.54
N CYS A 235 -8.87 15.63 2.23
CA CYS A 235 -9.26 16.69 1.31
C CYS A 235 -9.69 16.05 -0.02
N GLY A 236 -10.81 16.44 -0.58
CA GLY A 236 -11.33 15.96 -1.88
C GLY A 236 -10.51 16.46 -3.07
N SER A 237 -9.19 16.38 -2.98
CA SER A 237 -8.21 16.89 -3.94
C SER A 237 -7.69 15.84 -4.92
N CYS A 238 -8.31 14.68 -5.03
CA CYS A 238 -7.90 13.59 -5.94
C CYS A 238 -7.62 14.07 -7.37
N TRP A 239 -8.37 15.05 -7.85
CA TRP A 239 -8.19 15.67 -9.16
C TRP A 239 -6.81 16.31 -9.34
N THR A 240 -6.21 16.90 -8.28
CA THR A 240 -4.87 17.48 -8.34
C THR A 240 -3.80 16.40 -8.47
N PHE A 241 -3.94 15.28 -7.74
CA PHE A 241 -3.01 14.14 -7.79
C PHE A 241 -3.08 13.38 -9.12
N SER A 242 -4.28 13.23 -9.68
CA SER A 242 -4.45 12.67 -11.03
C SER A 242 -3.77 13.56 -12.08
N THR A 243 -3.94 14.89 -11.97
CA THR A 243 -3.31 15.87 -12.86
C THR A 243 -1.79 15.87 -12.76
N THR A 244 -1.24 16.00 -11.54
CA THR A 244 0.22 16.05 -11.34
C THR A 244 0.87 14.74 -11.72
N GLY A 245 0.29 13.59 -11.34
CA GLY A 245 0.83 12.28 -11.71
C GLY A 245 0.85 12.05 -13.22
N CYS A 246 -0.16 12.54 -13.94
CA CYS A 246 -0.19 12.53 -15.39
C CYS A 246 0.90 13.42 -16.00
N LEU A 247 1.00 14.68 -15.54
CA LEU A 247 2.05 15.62 -15.98
C LEU A 247 3.44 15.09 -15.69
N GLU A 248 3.71 14.60 -14.48
CA GLU A 248 5.00 14.02 -14.08
C GLU A 248 5.43 12.89 -15.02
N SER A 249 4.47 12.02 -15.39
CA SER A 249 4.71 10.93 -16.33
C SER A 249 5.01 11.44 -17.73
N HIS A 250 4.25 12.41 -18.25
CA HIS A 250 4.48 12.98 -19.58
C HIS A 250 5.79 13.79 -19.65
N VAL A 251 6.15 14.51 -18.56
CA VAL A 251 7.47 15.18 -18.44
C VAL A 251 8.59 14.14 -18.46
N LYS A 252 8.47 13.04 -17.71
CA LYS A 252 9.44 11.95 -17.72
C LYS A 252 9.60 11.32 -19.10
N LEU A 253 8.52 11.05 -19.80
CA LEU A 253 8.54 10.48 -21.14
C LEU A 253 9.19 11.42 -22.17
N LYS A 254 8.98 12.73 -22.03
CA LYS A 254 9.55 13.73 -22.95
C LYS A 254 10.99 14.11 -22.64
N HIS A 255 11.33 14.31 -21.38
CA HIS A 255 12.62 14.86 -20.94
C HIS A 255 13.57 13.86 -20.31
N GLY A 256 13.11 12.64 -20.01
CA GLY A 256 13.92 11.56 -19.44
C GLY A 256 14.03 11.57 -17.91
N GLU A 257 13.56 12.63 -17.23
CA GLU A 257 13.64 12.78 -15.76
C GLU A 257 12.29 13.22 -15.18
N PHE A 258 12.02 12.82 -13.92
CA PHE A 258 10.84 13.27 -13.20
C PHE A 258 11.05 14.69 -12.66
N THR A 259 10.01 15.50 -12.76
CA THR A 259 9.81 16.69 -11.95
C THR A 259 8.58 16.47 -11.10
N ILE A 260 8.72 16.44 -9.77
CA ILE A 260 7.61 16.26 -8.84
C ILE A 260 6.88 17.58 -8.70
N LEU A 261 5.57 17.58 -8.98
CA LEU A 261 4.76 18.76 -9.14
C LEU A 261 3.83 18.99 -7.94
N SER A 262 3.44 20.25 -7.74
CA SER A 262 2.65 20.70 -6.61
C SER A 262 1.15 20.48 -6.83
N GLU A 263 0.56 19.61 -6.05
CA GLU A 263 -0.89 19.48 -5.91
C GLU A 263 -1.50 20.72 -5.25
N GLN A 264 -0.76 21.31 -4.29
CA GLN A 264 -1.22 22.51 -3.57
C GLN A 264 -1.37 23.72 -4.48
N ASN A 265 -0.48 23.89 -5.46
CA ASN A 265 -0.61 24.97 -6.43
C ASN A 265 -1.94 24.84 -7.22
N LEU A 266 -2.33 23.65 -7.66
CA LEU A 266 -3.64 23.43 -8.28
C LEU A 266 -4.78 23.72 -7.31
N LEU A 267 -4.68 23.19 -6.08
CA LEU A 267 -5.71 23.32 -5.04
C LEU A 267 -6.02 24.78 -4.73
N ASP A 268 -4.98 25.63 -4.67
CA ASP A 268 -5.10 27.04 -4.26
C ASP A 268 -5.37 28.02 -5.42
N CYS A 269 -5.07 27.64 -6.67
CA CYS A 269 -5.02 28.60 -7.76
C CYS A 269 -5.98 28.29 -8.94
N ALA A 270 -6.50 27.08 -9.06
CA ALA A 270 -7.22 26.65 -10.26
C ALA A 270 -8.75 26.90 -10.23
N GLN A 271 -9.27 27.68 -9.26
CA GLN A 271 -10.72 27.90 -9.09
C GLN A 271 -11.37 28.58 -10.28
N ASN A 272 -10.66 29.45 -11.00
CA ASN A 272 -11.19 30.11 -12.20
C ASN A 272 -11.40 29.16 -13.39
N PHE A 273 -10.96 27.91 -13.26
CA PHE A 273 -11.13 26.84 -14.23
C PHE A 273 -12.13 25.79 -13.74
N ASP A 274 -13.17 26.20 -13.01
CA ASP A 274 -14.22 25.35 -12.49
C ASP A 274 -13.71 24.17 -11.63
N ASN A 275 -12.69 24.46 -10.79
CA ASN A 275 -12.21 23.58 -9.75
C ASN A 275 -12.54 24.16 -8.37
N HIS A 276 -12.84 23.33 -7.39
CA HIS A 276 -13.47 23.71 -6.13
C HIS A 276 -12.62 23.28 -4.90
N GLY A 277 -11.31 23.30 -5.02
CA GLY A 277 -10.40 22.99 -3.92
C GLY A 277 -10.60 21.58 -3.36
N CYS A 278 -10.81 21.47 -2.04
CA CYS A 278 -11.12 20.19 -1.38
C CYS A 278 -12.53 19.65 -1.67
N ASN A 279 -13.38 20.41 -2.34
CA ASN A 279 -14.72 19.95 -2.75
C ASN A 279 -14.74 19.30 -4.14
N GLY A 280 -13.59 19.14 -4.77
CA GLY A 280 -13.46 18.45 -6.05
C GLY A 280 -13.01 19.35 -7.19
N GLY A 281 -12.83 18.75 -8.35
CA GLY A 281 -12.42 19.37 -9.60
C GLY A 281 -12.20 18.31 -10.67
N LEU A 282 -11.77 18.72 -11.86
CA LEU A 282 -11.50 17.85 -13.00
C LEU A 282 -10.06 18.01 -13.49
N PRO A 283 -9.35 16.90 -13.77
CA PRO A 283 -7.99 16.94 -14.33
C PRO A 283 -7.93 17.73 -15.65
N SER A 284 -8.92 17.62 -16.54
CA SER A 284 -8.97 18.39 -17.78
C SER A 284 -8.96 19.90 -17.54
N HIS A 285 -9.74 20.38 -16.58
CA HIS A 285 -9.76 21.78 -16.16
C HIS A 285 -8.43 22.22 -15.49
N ALA A 286 -7.81 21.32 -14.74
CA ALA A 286 -6.51 21.57 -14.16
C ALA A 286 -5.40 21.66 -15.21
N PHE A 287 -5.41 20.83 -16.25
CA PHE A 287 -4.50 20.96 -17.39
C PHE A 287 -4.68 22.29 -18.12
N GLU A 288 -5.92 22.74 -18.32
CA GLU A 288 -6.22 24.05 -18.92
C GLU A 288 -5.67 25.19 -18.02
N TYR A 289 -5.86 25.08 -16.68
CA TYR A 289 -5.23 26.03 -15.77
C TYR A 289 -3.70 26.08 -15.99
N VAL A 290 -2.99 24.94 -16.00
CA VAL A 290 -1.55 24.90 -16.18
C VAL A 290 -1.11 25.53 -17.49
N LYS A 291 -1.86 25.26 -18.58
CA LYS A 291 -1.63 25.85 -19.90
C LYS A 291 -1.73 27.38 -19.88
N TYR A 292 -2.84 27.92 -19.39
CA TYR A 292 -3.08 29.36 -19.44
C TYR A 292 -2.40 30.13 -18.33
N ASN A 293 -2.04 29.49 -17.22
CA ASN A 293 -1.23 30.08 -16.15
C ASN A 293 0.26 30.19 -16.52
N GLY A 294 0.69 29.48 -17.57
CA GLY A 294 2.09 29.43 -18.00
C GLY A 294 2.94 28.41 -17.24
N GLY A 295 2.32 27.51 -16.49
CA GLY A 295 3.01 26.41 -15.82
C GLY A 295 2.41 26.05 -14.47
N LEU A 296 3.05 25.07 -13.83
CA LEU A 296 2.76 24.53 -12.50
C LEU A 296 4.06 24.46 -11.69
N ASP A 297 4.02 24.91 -10.43
CA ASP A 297 5.18 24.90 -9.53
C ASP A 297 5.56 23.45 -9.12
N THR A 298 6.79 23.27 -8.66
CA THR A 298 7.26 22.00 -8.10
C THR A 298 6.74 21.79 -6.67
N GLU A 299 6.62 20.54 -6.26
CA GLU A 299 6.25 20.17 -4.88
C GLU A 299 7.24 20.73 -3.85
N GLU A 300 8.53 20.78 -4.19
CA GLU A 300 9.57 21.31 -3.31
C GLU A 300 9.32 22.80 -2.96
N THR A 301 8.85 23.58 -3.93
CA THR A 301 8.65 25.03 -3.76
C THR A 301 7.25 25.40 -3.28
N TYR A 302 6.29 24.48 -3.45
CA TYR A 302 4.90 24.68 -3.07
C TYR A 302 4.30 23.39 -2.49
N PRO A 303 4.71 23.00 -1.26
CA PRO A 303 4.39 21.69 -0.68
C PRO A 303 2.90 21.53 -0.36
N TYR A 304 2.44 20.28 -0.41
CA TYR A 304 1.04 19.91 -0.17
C TYR A 304 0.67 19.99 1.33
N GLU A 305 -0.44 20.67 1.63
CA GLU A 305 -0.93 20.92 3.00
C GLU A 305 -2.27 20.23 3.33
N ALA A 306 -2.94 19.59 2.35
CA ALA A 306 -4.27 18.96 2.47
C ALA A 306 -5.37 19.91 2.97
N LYS A 307 -5.27 21.18 2.67
CA LYS A 307 -6.23 22.25 2.97
C LYS A 307 -6.09 23.38 1.96
N GLU A 308 -7.20 24.07 1.71
CA GLU A 308 -7.19 25.24 0.82
C GLU A 308 -6.42 26.42 1.41
N GLY A 309 -5.65 27.10 0.57
CA GLY A 309 -4.87 28.27 0.91
C GLY A 309 -5.05 29.43 -0.09
N LYS A 310 -4.22 30.44 0.04
CA LYS A 310 -4.13 31.52 -0.95
C LYS A 310 -3.15 31.10 -2.04
N CYS A 311 -3.48 31.36 -3.29
CA CYS A 311 -2.59 31.13 -4.41
C CYS A 311 -1.26 31.83 -4.25
N LYS A 312 -0.15 31.09 -4.37
CA LYS A 312 1.25 31.54 -4.23
C LYS A 312 2.08 31.18 -5.47
N PHE A 313 1.43 30.86 -6.60
CA PHE A 313 2.13 30.51 -7.84
C PHE A 313 3.26 31.47 -8.17
N ASN A 314 4.40 30.92 -8.59
CA ASN A 314 5.57 31.69 -8.92
C ASN A 314 6.25 31.20 -10.20
N THR A 315 6.28 32.02 -11.23
CA THR A 315 6.85 31.67 -12.55
C THR A 315 8.31 31.23 -12.52
N TYR A 316 9.07 31.53 -11.46
CA TYR A 316 10.44 31.04 -11.28
C TYR A 316 10.54 29.62 -10.74
N HIS A 317 9.42 29.04 -10.29
CA HIS A 317 9.36 27.71 -9.69
C HIS A 317 8.66 26.68 -10.57
N VAL A 318 8.37 27.05 -11.81
CA VAL A 318 7.65 26.20 -12.75
C VAL A 318 8.41 24.91 -13.06
N GLY A 319 7.80 23.79 -12.77
CA GLY A 319 8.32 22.43 -13.04
C GLY A 319 7.75 21.78 -14.30
N ALA A 320 6.59 22.23 -14.77
CA ALA A 320 5.97 21.73 -16.00
C ALA A 320 5.10 22.79 -16.69
N GLN A 321 5.01 22.68 -18.01
CA GLN A 321 4.14 23.52 -18.86
C GLN A 321 3.31 22.62 -19.79
N VAL A 322 2.09 23.05 -20.12
CA VAL A 322 1.18 22.37 -21.02
C VAL A 322 0.98 23.17 -22.30
N ASP A 323 1.19 22.52 -23.43
CA ASP A 323 0.91 23.06 -24.75
C ASP A 323 -0.56 22.81 -25.16
N GLN A 324 -1.03 21.58 -25.02
CA GLN A 324 -2.40 21.17 -25.38
C GLN A 324 -2.98 20.23 -24.32
N VAL A 325 -4.32 20.25 -24.23
CA VAL A 325 -5.11 19.28 -23.46
C VAL A 325 -5.87 18.39 -24.44
N VAL A 326 -5.73 17.08 -24.27
CA VAL A 326 -6.42 16.10 -25.11
C VAL A 326 -7.47 15.39 -24.27
N ASN A 327 -8.74 15.45 -24.72
CA ASN A 327 -9.82 14.70 -24.11
C ASN A 327 -10.12 13.43 -24.90
N ILE A 328 -10.30 12.33 -24.19
CA ILE A 328 -10.77 11.07 -24.74
C ILE A 328 -12.29 11.17 -24.96
N THR A 329 -12.80 10.61 -26.04
CA THR A 329 -14.24 10.53 -26.26
C THR A 329 -14.91 9.78 -25.11
N ALA A 330 -15.90 10.39 -24.47
CA ALA A 330 -16.60 9.79 -23.34
C ALA A 330 -17.10 8.36 -23.66
N ARG A 331 -16.89 7.44 -22.74
CA ARG A 331 -17.22 6.00 -22.83
C ARG A 331 -16.47 5.22 -23.91
N ASN A 332 -15.40 5.80 -24.48
CA ASN A 332 -14.61 5.12 -25.51
C ASN A 332 -13.35 4.48 -24.89
N GLU A 333 -13.52 3.30 -24.27
CA GLU A 333 -12.38 2.57 -23.70
C GLU A 333 -11.34 2.13 -24.75
N ASN A 334 -11.71 1.99 -26.02
CA ASN A 334 -10.73 1.68 -27.07
C ASN A 334 -9.82 2.88 -27.35
N GLU A 335 -10.38 4.10 -27.36
CA GLU A 335 -9.58 5.31 -27.48
C GLU A 335 -8.72 5.53 -26.24
N LEU A 336 -9.24 5.30 -25.04
CA LEU A 336 -8.48 5.33 -23.79
C LEU A 336 -7.33 4.31 -23.82
N LYS A 337 -7.60 3.07 -24.27
CA LYS A 337 -6.56 2.05 -24.44
C LYS A 337 -5.47 2.50 -25.41
N ALA A 338 -5.86 3.09 -26.53
CA ALA A 338 -4.91 3.60 -27.53
C ALA A 338 -4.03 4.71 -26.94
N ALA A 339 -4.63 5.66 -26.20
CA ALA A 339 -3.90 6.74 -25.53
C ALA A 339 -2.91 6.20 -24.49
N VAL A 340 -3.37 5.34 -23.57
CA VAL A 340 -2.52 4.73 -22.54
C VAL A 340 -1.44 3.85 -23.19
N GLY A 341 -1.77 3.12 -24.24
CA GLY A 341 -0.84 2.18 -24.88
C GLY A 341 0.29 2.85 -25.67
N SER A 342 0.05 4.01 -26.27
CA SER A 342 0.98 4.62 -27.22
C SER A 342 1.49 6.01 -26.84
N THR A 343 0.84 6.69 -25.89
CA THR A 343 1.17 8.09 -25.57
C THR A 343 1.74 8.23 -24.16
N GLY A 344 1.08 7.64 -23.13
CA GLY A 344 1.49 7.75 -21.74
C GLY A 344 0.30 7.52 -20.80
N PRO A 345 0.51 7.64 -19.47
CA PRO A 345 -0.57 7.61 -18.49
C PRO A 345 -1.64 8.66 -18.77
N VAL A 346 -2.89 8.32 -18.48
CA VAL A 346 -4.07 9.16 -18.73
C VAL A 346 -4.82 9.40 -17.43
N SER A 347 -5.17 10.65 -17.14
CA SER A 347 -6.06 11.00 -16.03
C SER A 347 -7.46 10.51 -16.35
N ILE A 348 -8.07 9.77 -15.41
CA ILE A 348 -9.44 9.26 -15.50
C ILE A 348 -10.20 9.61 -14.22
N ALA A 349 -11.51 9.59 -14.29
CA ALA A 349 -12.38 9.69 -13.12
C ALA A 349 -13.43 8.59 -13.15
N PHE A 350 -13.84 8.10 -11.96
CA PHE A 350 -14.84 7.03 -11.84
C PHE A 350 -15.67 7.18 -10.58
N GLN A 351 -16.72 6.41 -10.46
CA GLN A 351 -17.55 6.37 -9.27
C GLN A 351 -16.97 5.38 -8.25
N VAL A 352 -16.48 5.89 -7.13
CA VAL A 352 -16.15 5.10 -5.94
C VAL A 352 -17.45 4.84 -5.17
N VAL A 353 -17.67 3.58 -4.80
CA VAL A 353 -18.74 3.13 -3.90
C VAL A 353 -18.15 2.51 -2.63
N SER A 354 -18.99 2.16 -1.66
CA SER A 354 -18.57 1.94 -0.28
C SER A 354 -17.55 0.80 -0.07
N ASP A 355 -17.57 -0.22 -0.91
CA ASP A 355 -16.68 -1.38 -0.83
C ASP A 355 -15.26 -1.08 -1.35
N PHE A 356 -15.13 -0.20 -2.35
CA PHE A 356 -13.85 0.12 -2.98
C PHE A 356 -12.80 0.65 -1.99
N ARG A 357 -13.22 1.39 -0.95
CA ARG A 357 -12.26 1.91 0.05
C ARG A 357 -11.47 0.82 0.77
N PHE A 358 -11.98 -0.41 0.80
CA PHE A 358 -11.35 -1.59 1.40
C PHE A 358 -10.61 -2.49 0.40
N TYR A 359 -10.53 -2.09 -0.87
CA TYR A 359 -9.83 -2.86 -1.89
C TYR A 359 -8.41 -3.20 -1.47
N LYS A 360 -8.02 -4.47 -1.66
CA LYS A 360 -6.67 -4.98 -1.41
C LYS A 360 -5.98 -5.45 -2.67
N SER A 361 -6.59 -6.34 -3.44
CA SER A 361 -5.99 -6.96 -4.62
C SER A 361 -7.04 -7.59 -5.52
N GLY A 362 -6.64 -7.98 -6.75
CA GLY A 362 -7.51 -8.58 -7.76
C GLY A 362 -8.21 -7.54 -8.62
N VAL A 363 -9.01 -7.98 -9.59
CA VAL A 363 -9.70 -7.07 -10.53
C VAL A 363 -11.00 -6.58 -9.93
N TYR A 364 -11.08 -5.29 -9.61
CA TYR A 364 -12.29 -4.68 -9.05
C TYR A 364 -13.43 -4.68 -10.06
N GLU A 365 -14.53 -5.25 -9.65
CA GLU A 365 -15.83 -5.24 -10.35
C GLU A 365 -16.93 -4.93 -9.35
N SER A 366 -17.81 -4.00 -9.67
CA SER A 366 -18.96 -3.67 -8.81
C SER A 366 -20.25 -3.56 -9.62
N LYS A 367 -21.35 -3.99 -8.99
CA LYS A 367 -22.71 -3.79 -9.50
C LYS A 367 -23.39 -2.61 -8.84
N GLU A 368 -22.75 -2.02 -7.85
CA GLU A 368 -23.28 -0.89 -7.06
C GLU A 368 -22.95 0.46 -7.71
N CYS A 369 -21.87 0.52 -8.51
CA CYS A 369 -21.49 1.76 -9.20
C CYS A 369 -22.23 1.90 -10.53
N HIS A 370 -22.41 3.16 -10.92
CA HIS A 370 -23.03 3.54 -12.19
C HIS A 370 -21.97 4.08 -13.15
N SER A 371 -22.29 4.08 -14.44
CA SER A 371 -21.51 4.72 -15.49
C SER A 371 -22.27 5.94 -15.99
N GLY A 372 -21.84 7.13 -15.60
CA GLY A 372 -22.42 8.39 -16.01
C GLY A 372 -21.52 9.55 -15.64
N GLU A 373 -21.44 10.55 -16.51
CA GLU A 373 -20.59 11.74 -16.30
C GLU A 373 -20.89 12.48 -14.99
N LYS A 374 -22.10 12.32 -14.44
CA LYS A 374 -22.53 12.95 -13.18
C LYS A 374 -22.30 12.08 -11.96
N ASP A 375 -21.90 10.82 -12.16
CA ASP A 375 -21.72 9.87 -11.07
C ASP A 375 -20.25 9.78 -10.60
N VAL A 376 -19.30 10.26 -11.41
CA VAL A 376 -17.88 10.25 -11.08
C VAL A 376 -17.59 11.14 -9.87
N ASN A 377 -16.86 10.60 -8.89
CA ASN A 377 -16.57 11.30 -7.63
C ASN A 377 -15.11 11.16 -7.20
N HIS A 378 -14.27 10.48 -8.01
CA HIS A 378 -12.85 10.27 -7.70
C HIS A 378 -12.02 10.25 -8.97
N ALA A 379 -10.94 11.05 -8.98
CA ALA A 379 -10.01 11.13 -10.10
C ALA A 379 -8.71 10.37 -9.75
N VAL A 380 -8.22 9.58 -10.71
CA VAL A 380 -7.05 8.70 -10.57
C VAL A 380 -6.28 8.65 -11.89
N LEU A 381 -5.20 7.88 -11.96
CA LEU A 381 -4.33 7.82 -13.13
C LEU A 381 -4.29 6.41 -13.71
N ALA A 382 -4.81 6.21 -14.92
CA ALA A 382 -4.61 4.97 -15.69
C ALA A 382 -3.17 4.91 -16.18
N VAL A 383 -2.41 3.94 -15.68
CA VAL A 383 -0.98 3.78 -15.98
C VAL A 383 -0.68 2.55 -16.82
N GLY A 384 -1.68 1.75 -17.09
CA GLY A 384 -1.52 0.54 -17.89
C GLY A 384 -2.79 -0.26 -18.02
N TYR A 385 -2.67 -1.40 -18.67
CA TYR A 385 -3.73 -2.40 -18.82
C TYR A 385 -3.11 -3.77 -19.15
N GLY A 386 -3.83 -4.81 -18.80
CA GLY A 386 -3.40 -6.18 -19.04
C GLY A 386 -4.55 -7.18 -18.95
N VAL A 387 -4.17 -8.45 -18.74
CA VAL A 387 -5.09 -9.57 -18.49
C VAL A 387 -4.58 -10.32 -17.27
N GLU A 388 -5.42 -10.53 -16.26
CA GLU A 388 -5.12 -11.34 -15.08
C GLU A 388 -6.21 -12.39 -14.90
N ASP A 389 -5.85 -13.66 -14.82
CA ASP A 389 -6.77 -14.80 -14.73
C ASP A 389 -7.88 -14.79 -15.80
N GLY A 390 -7.52 -14.35 -17.04
CA GLY A 390 -8.44 -14.25 -18.16
C GLY A 390 -9.37 -13.03 -18.10
N LYS A 391 -9.18 -12.10 -17.16
CA LYS A 391 -9.92 -10.86 -17.03
C LYS A 391 -9.12 -9.67 -17.55
N ASP A 392 -9.69 -8.99 -18.52
CA ASP A 392 -9.17 -7.70 -18.98
C ASP A 392 -9.30 -6.65 -17.89
N HIS A 393 -8.21 -5.91 -17.59
CA HIS A 393 -8.21 -4.87 -16.57
C HIS A 393 -7.40 -3.64 -16.94
N TRP A 394 -7.65 -2.55 -16.26
CA TRP A 394 -6.81 -1.37 -16.17
C TRP A 394 -5.92 -1.44 -14.94
N ILE A 395 -4.67 -0.97 -15.06
CA ILE A 395 -3.75 -0.72 -13.93
C ILE A 395 -3.87 0.77 -13.61
N VAL A 396 -4.24 1.09 -12.37
CA VAL A 396 -4.57 2.45 -11.99
C VAL A 396 -3.81 2.85 -10.71
N LYS A 397 -3.16 4.02 -10.76
CA LYS A 397 -2.50 4.65 -9.62
C LYS A 397 -3.50 5.50 -8.85
N ASN A 398 -3.61 5.25 -7.53
CA ASN A 398 -4.45 6.01 -6.61
C ASN A 398 -3.63 7.04 -5.82
N SER A 399 -4.31 7.85 -4.99
CA SER A 399 -3.76 8.91 -4.16
C SER A 399 -4.08 8.75 -2.66
N TRP A 400 -4.16 7.49 -2.16
CA TRP A 400 -4.44 7.18 -0.75
C TRP A 400 -3.23 6.57 -0.03
N GLY A 401 -2.00 6.81 -0.54
CA GLY A 401 -0.75 6.29 0.01
C GLY A 401 -0.48 4.84 -0.38
N THR A 402 0.74 4.38 -0.08
CA THR A 402 1.24 3.04 -0.47
C THR A 402 0.70 1.91 0.41
N LYS A 403 0.05 2.22 1.56
CA LYS A 403 -0.54 1.21 2.43
C LYS A 403 -1.92 0.72 1.96
N TRP A 404 -2.54 1.43 1.03
CA TRP A 404 -3.83 1.08 0.45
C TRP A 404 -3.65 0.27 -0.83
N GLY A 405 -4.49 -0.73 -1.03
CA GLY A 405 -4.51 -1.54 -2.25
C GLY A 405 -3.21 -2.29 -2.51
N MET A 406 -2.79 -2.36 -3.76
CA MET A 406 -1.53 -2.96 -4.21
C MET A 406 -0.44 -1.87 -4.25
N ASP A 407 0.17 -1.57 -3.11
CA ASP A 407 1.19 -0.51 -2.96
C ASP A 407 0.71 0.87 -3.47
N GLY A 408 -0.59 1.18 -3.31
CA GLY A 408 -1.23 2.42 -3.77
C GLY A 408 -1.83 2.34 -5.17
N PHE A 409 -1.81 1.17 -5.79
CA PHE A 409 -2.43 0.88 -7.08
C PHE A 409 -3.65 -0.03 -6.92
N PHE A 410 -4.46 -0.09 -7.97
CA PHE A 410 -5.54 -1.05 -8.08
C PHE A 410 -5.75 -1.49 -9.54
N GLN A 411 -6.44 -2.61 -9.70
CA GLN A 411 -6.91 -3.06 -11.00
C GLN A 411 -8.43 -2.92 -11.05
N ILE A 412 -8.96 -2.51 -12.18
CA ILE A 412 -10.41 -2.38 -12.42
C ILE A 412 -10.76 -2.98 -13.78
N ALA A 413 -11.89 -3.66 -13.87
CA ALA A 413 -12.33 -4.34 -15.07
C ALA A 413 -12.40 -3.40 -16.28
N ARG A 414 -11.90 -3.90 -17.44
CA ARG A 414 -11.86 -3.19 -18.72
C ARG A 414 -12.84 -3.81 -19.71
N GLY A 415 -13.45 -2.96 -20.56
CA GLY A 415 -14.34 -3.38 -21.64
C GLY A 415 -15.82 -3.15 -21.36
N SER A 416 -16.16 -2.68 -20.15
CA SER A 416 -17.54 -2.41 -19.73
C SER A 416 -17.78 -0.98 -19.24
N ASN A 417 -16.79 -0.10 -19.38
CA ASN A 417 -16.78 1.25 -18.77
C ASN A 417 -17.12 1.19 -17.27
N MET A 418 -16.44 0.28 -16.57
CA MET A 418 -16.69 -0.03 -15.14
C MET A 418 -16.68 1.24 -14.31
N CYS A 419 -17.78 1.51 -13.59
CA CYS A 419 -17.97 2.71 -12.76
C CYS A 419 -17.74 4.04 -13.50
N GLY A 420 -17.87 4.08 -14.84
CA GLY A 420 -17.72 5.29 -15.63
C GLY A 420 -16.28 5.73 -15.88
N LEU A 421 -15.29 4.83 -15.75
CA LEU A 421 -13.85 5.18 -15.80
C LEU A 421 -13.39 5.87 -17.10
N ALA A 422 -14.12 5.68 -18.22
CA ALA A 422 -13.83 6.32 -19.50
C ALA A 422 -14.75 7.52 -19.80
N ASP A 423 -15.59 7.95 -18.86
CA ASP A 423 -16.48 9.08 -19.07
C ASP A 423 -15.74 10.43 -19.07
N CYS A 424 -14.69 10.56 -18.21
CA CYS A 424 -13.92 11.79 -18.01
C CYS A 424 -12.42 11.51 -18.11
N ALA A 425 -11.93 11.17 -19.27
CA ALA A 425 -10.52 10.86 -19.47
C ALA A 425 -9.80 11.95 -20.26
N SER A 426 -8.60 12.37 -19.82
CA SER A 426 -7.80 13.39 -20.48
C SER A 426 -6.32 13.26 -20.18
N TYR A 427 -5.48 13.84 -21.05
CA TYR A 427 -4.04 13.93 -20.83
C TYR A 427 -3.44 15.20 -21.44
N PRO A 428 -2.27 15.69 -20.92
CA PRO A 428 -1.62 16.86 -21.47
C PRO A 428 -0.63 16.50 -22.57
N ILE A 429 -0.41 17.42 -23.50
CA ILE A 429 0.81 17.51 -24.29
C ILE A 429 1.71 18.54 -23.61
N VAL A 430 2.83 18.08 -23.05
CA VAL A 430 3.77 18.95 -22.34
C VAL A 430 4.72 19.66 -23.31
N VAL A 431 5.17 20.87 -22.93
CA VAL A 431 6.13 21.70 -23.70
C VAL A 431 7.52 21.09 -23.71
#